data_28f3d2c1f19898e05ffb37bf07353982
#
_entry.id   28f3d2c1f19898e05ffb37bf07353982
#
_cell.length_a   1.000
_cell.length_b   1.000
_cell.length_c   1.000
_cell.angle_alpha   90.00
_cell.angle_beta   90.00
_cell.angle_gamma   90.00
#
_symmetry.space_group_name_H-M   'P 1'
#
loop_
_entity.id
_entity.type
_entity.pdbx_description
1 polymer ?
#
loop_
_entity_poly.entity_id
_entity_poly.type
_entity_poly.pdbx_seq_one_letter_code
_entity_poly.pdbx_strand_id
1 'polypeptide(L)'
;VEKIADRIGGNEAARHALMRGVPEMTLAWQDEVTGVWLRARPDFLPQSCIDGEDIRIVTDLKFLAGTHCSPRKFSKAMDDFGFYLAAAHYSEGIKQIFGKYPTGFVFVVVEKDEPHTVSLYYPPPEDIDRGRKQMRQAIDLFAACLKRNEWPGYADRPMEVGLPIYARMRVDESTETDLTRAIWGEPEEEAA
;
A
#
# COMPACT_ATOMS: atom_id res chain seq x y z
N VAL A 1 -3.76 6.39 21.44
CA VAL A 1 -2.53 6.90 20.79
C VAL A 1 -1.31 6.51 21.62
N GLU A 2 -1.25 6.77 22.93
CA GLU A 2 -0.10 6.44 23.78
C GLU A 2 0.28 4.96 23.74
N LYS A 3 -0.66 4.04 23.89
CA LYS A 3 -0.40 2.59 23.81
C LYS A 3 0.26 2.16 22.49
N ILE A 4 -0.15 2.77 21.37
CA ILE A 4 0.44 2.50 20.05
C ILE A 4 1.89 3.03 20.00
N ALA A 5 2.12 4.24 20.48
CA ALA A 5 3.47 4.80 20.56
C ALA A 5 4.40 3.93 21.42
N ASP A 6 3.92 3.44 22.57
CA ASP A 6 4.64 2.52 23.43
C ASP A 6 4.98 1.19 22.73
N ARG A 7 4.03 0.66 21.94
CA ARG A 7 4.25 -0.56 21.14
C ARG A 7 5.32 -0.36 20.07
N ILE A 8 5.25 0.75 19.34
CA ILE A 8 6.27 1.12 18.35
C ILE A 8 7.62 1.31 19.04
N GLY A 9 7.67 2.06 20.14
CA GLY A 9 8.89 2.32 20.91
C GLY A 9 9.50 1.05 21.54
N GLY A 10 8.66 0.09 21.92
CA GLY A 10 9.08 -1.23 22.42
C GLY A 10 9.59 -2.20 21.35
N ASN A 11 9.29 -1.95 20.09
CA ASN A 11 9.81 -2.75 18.98
C ASN A 11 11.12 -2.14 18.46
N GLU A 12 12.22 -2.84 18.69
CA GLU A 12 13.57 -2.34 18.38
C GLU A 12 13.74 -1.99 16.90
N ALA A 13 13.24 -2.83 15.99
CA ALA A 13 13.34 -2.62 14.54
C ALA A 13 12.50 -1.40 14.12
N ALA A 14 11.26 -1.25 14.62
CA ALA A 14 10.41 -0.10 14.32
C ALA A 14 11.02 1.20 14.86
N ARG A 15 11.57 1.15 16.08
CA ARG A 15 12.27 2.28 16.68
C ARG A 15 13.46 2.71 15.82
N HIS A 16 14.29 1.76 15.36
CA HIS A 16 15.42 2.06 14.48
C HIS A 16 14.98 2.64 13.14
N ALA A 17 13.90 2.12 12.56
CA ALA A 17 13.35 2.59 11.29
C ALA A 17 12.82 4.04 11.37
N LEU A 18 12.43 4.50 12.55
CA LEU A 18 11.86 5.83 12.83
C LEU A 18 12.84 6.75 13.59
N MET A 19 14.12 6.37 13.70
CA MET A 19 15.15 7.20 14.33
C MET A 19 15.98 7.97 13.30
N ARG A 20 16.47 9.15 13.72
CA ARG A 20 17.42 9.97 12.96
C ARG A 20 16.92 10.34 11.57
N GLY A 21 15.87 11.14 11.54
CA GLY A 21 15.31 11.68 10.30
C GLY A 21 14.27 12.76 10.55
N VAL A 22 13.61 13.17 9.50
CA VAL A 22 12.61 14.24 9.50
C VAL A 22 11.24 13.64 9.21
N PRO A 23 10.28 13.74 10.13
CA PRO A 23 8.91 13.31 9.88
C PRO A 23 8.20 14.29 8.94
N GLU A 24 7.29 13.76 8.12
CA GLU A 24 6.35 14.54 7.31
C GLU A 24 7.01 15.57 6.38
N MET A 25 8.25 15.32 5.92
CA MET A 25 8.92 16.23 4.99
C MET A 25 8.23 16.22 3.63
N THR A 26 7.81 17.39 3.17
CA THR A 26 7.24 17.53 1.83
C THR A 26 8.33 17.69 0.78
N LEU A 27 8.33 16.81 -0.21
CA LEU A 27 9.15 16.86 -1.41
C LEU A 27 8.27 17.33 -2.56
N ALA A 28 8.73 18.30 -3.35
CA ALA A 28 8.02 18.76 -4.54
C ALA A 28 9.00 18.87 -5.71
N TRP A 29 8.62 18.36 -6.86
CA TRP A 29 9.45 18.38 -8.06
C TRP A 29 8.58 18.48 -9.31
N GLN A 30 9.17 18.85 -10.41
CA GLN A 30 8.51 18.88 -11.71
C GLN A 30 8.93 17.65 -12.52
N ASP A 31 7.95 16.95 -13.07
CA ASP A 31 8.21 15.82 -13.96
C ASP A 31 8.86 16.32 -15.26
N GLU A 32 10.04 15.84 -15.57
CA GLU A 32 10.85 16.31 -16.71
C GLU A 32 10.18 16.04 -18.07
N VAL A 33 9.33 15.00 -18.15
CA VAL A 33 8.68 14.58 -19.42
C VAL A 33 7.42 15.40 -19.67
N THR A 34 6.60 15.61 -18.66
CA THR A 34 5.27 16.23 -18.82
C THR A 34 5.20 17.66 -18.32
N GLY A 35 6.14 18.09 -17.51
CA GLY A 35 6.12 19.37 -16.83
C GLY A 35 5.11 19.45 -15.65
N VAL A 36 4.47 18.36 -15.30
CA VAL A 36 3.52 18.28 -14.19
C VAL A 36 4.26 18.41 -12.85
N TRP A 37 3.74 19.24 -11.95
CA TRP A 37 4.23 19.31 -10.59
C TRP A 37 3.74 18.12 -9.77
N LEU A 38 4.68 17.43 -9.14
CA LEU A 38 4.44 16.27 -8.28
C LEU A 38 4.83 16.61 -6.86
N ARG A 39 4.19 15.90 -5.91
CA ARG A 39 4.45 16.08 -4.48
C ARG A 39 4.43 14.73 -3.77
N ALA A 40 5.40 14.51 -2.90
CA ALA A 40 5.44 13.38 -1.98
C ALA A 40 5.63 13.88 -0.55
N ARG A 41 5.11 13.12 0.41
CA ARG A 41 5.33 13.37 1.83
C ARG A 41 5.42 12.04 2.57
N PRO A 42 6.62 11.41 2.58
CA PRO A 42 6.83 10.21 3.36
C PRO A 42 6.65 10.51 4.85
N ASP A 43 6.11 9.56 5.61
CA ASP A 43 5.90 9.71 7.04
C ASP A 43 7.22 9.94 7.77
N PHE A 44 8.32 9.33 7.28
CA PHE A 44 9.64 9.52 7.84
C PHE A 44 10.74 9.44 6.77
N LEU A 45 11.42 10.57 6.56
CA LEU A 45 12.58 10.66 5.68
C LEU A 45 13.86 10.55 6.53
N PRO A 46 14.69 9.50 6.34
CA PRO A 46 15.90 9.35 7.13
C PRO A 46 16.91 10.46 6.84
N GLN A 47 17.62 10.88 7.87
CA GLN A 47 18.66 11.92 7.77
C GLN A 47 19.75 11.54 6.75
N SER A 48 20.02 10.26 6.59
CA SER A 48 20.94 9.71 5.59
C SER A 48 20.59 10.09 4.14
N CYS A 49 19.30 10.33 3.83
CA CYS A 49 18.90 10.85 2.53
C CYS A 49 19.39 12.31 2.35
N ILE A 50 19.28 13.11 3.40
CA ILE A 50 19.66 14.52 3.42
C ILE A 50 21.18 14.66 3.38
N ASP A 51 21.87 13.86 4.17
CA ASP A 51 23.34 13.88 4.29
C ASP A 51 24.04 13.18 3.12
N GLY A 52 23.30 12.51 2.22
CA GLY A 52 23.84 11.83 1.07
C GLY A 52 24.57 10.54 1.36
N GLU A 53 24.32 9.93 2.53
CA GLU A 53 24.91 8.64 2.94
C GLU A 53 24.52 7.50 1.99
N ASP A 54 25.28 6.40 2.01
CA ASP A 54 25.04 5.27 1.10
C ASP A 54 23.81 4.43 1.49
N ILE A 55 23.54 4.28 2.79
CA ILE A 55 22.36 3.53 3.26
C ILE A 55 21.21 4.50 3.58
N ARG A 56 20.15 4.42 2.79
CA ARG A 56 18.98 5.30 2.86
C ARG A 56 17.70 4.47 2.84
N ILE A 57 17.17 4.16 4.01
CA ILE A 57 15.94 3.38 4.16
C ILE A 57 14.80 4.32 4.54
N VAL A 58 13.85 4.47 3.65
CA VAL A 58 12.65 5.28 3.88
C VAL A 58 11.64 4.46 4.66
N THR A 59 10.98 5.08 5.62
CA THR A 59 9.98 4.42 6.45
C THR A 59 8.62 5.09 6.28
N ASP A 60 7.60 4.27 6.17
CA ASP A 60 6.21 4.71 6.07
C ASP A 60 5.34 3.92 7.05
N LEU A 61 4.50 4.63 7.82
CA LEU A 61 3.65 4.05 8.84
C LEU A 61 2.29 3.66 8.27
N LYS A 62 1.83 2.46 8.56
CA LYS A 62 0.52 1.98 8.16
C LYS A 62 -0.28 1.50 9.37
N PHE A 63 -1.41 2.14 9.61
CA PHE A 63 -2.34 1.74 10.66
C PHE A 63 -3.50 0.98 10.03
N LEU A 64 -3.53 -0.33 10.24
CA LEU A 64 -4.52 -1.23 9.65
C LEU A 64 -5.43 -1.84 10.71
N ALA A 65 -6.71 -2.03 10.37
CA ALA A 65 -7.68 -2.68 11.24
C ALA A 65 -7.61 -4.21 11.13
N GLY A 66 -7.94 -4.90 12.21
CA GLY A 66 -8.05 -6.35 12.26
C GLY A 66 -6.75 -7.06 11.90
N THR A 67 -6.89 -8.24 11.32
CA THR A 67 -5.75 -9.11 11.00
C THR A 67 -4.97 -8.72 9.73
N HIS A 68 -5.15 -7.49 9.21
CA HIS A 68 -4.45 -7.01 8.01
C HIS A 68 -2.94 -6.86 8.18
N CYS A 69 -2.44 -6.96 9.40
CA CYS A 69 -1.01 -6.89 9.70
C CYS A 69 -0.26 -8.22 9.50
N SER A 70 -0.95 -9.35 9.25
CA SER A 70 -0.25 -10.58 8.88
C SER A 70 0.36 -10.49 7.47
N PRO A 71 1.50 -11.17 7.18
CA PRO A 71 2.19 -11.07 5.89
C PRO A 71 1.27 -11.26 4.69
N ARG A 72 0.43 -12.30 4.71
CA ARG A 72 -0.51 -12.61 3.63
C ARG A 72 -1.54 -11.50 3.41
N LYS A 73 -2.09 -10.94 4.49
CA LYS A 73 -3.11 -9.88 4.40
C LYS A 73 -2.50 -8.53 4.09
N PHE A 74 -1.28 -8.28 4.59
CA PHE A 74 -0.56 -7.07 4.24
C PHE A 74 -0.18 -7.06 2.75
N SER A 75 0.23 -8.19 2.19
CA SER A 75 0.48 -8.33 0.75
C SER A 75 -0.77 -7.97 -0.08
N LYS A 76 -1.97 -8.42 0.35
CA LYS A 76 -3.22 -8.01 -0.28
C LYS A 76 -3.52 -6.53 -0.09
N ALA A 77 -3.32 -6.00 1.11
CA ALA A 77 -3.51 -4.57 1.40
C ALA A 77 -2.54 -3.69 0.61
N MET A 78 -1.32 -4.17 0.37
CA MET A 78 -0.32 -3.49 -0.45
C MET A 78 -0.81 -3.29 -1.89
N ASP A 79 -1.54 -4.26 -2.45
CA ASP A 79 -2.21 -4.15 -3.74
C ASP A 79 -3.48 -3.29 -3.66
N ASP A 80 -4.41 -3.63 -2.77
CA ASP A 80 -5.72 -2.97 -2.63
C ASP A 80 -5.59 -1.44 -2.39
N PHE A 81 -4.57 -1.01 -1.65
CA PHE A 81 -4.32 0.40 -1.30
C PHE A 81 -3.17 1.04 -2.07
N GLY A 82 -2.51 0.32 -2.96
CA GLY A 82 -1.42 0.84 -3.76
C GLY A 82 -0.18 1.24 -2.94
N PHE A 83 0.14 0.56 -1.84
CA PHE A 83 1.29 0.94 -1.01
C PHE A 83 2.61 0.82 -1.76
N TYR A 84 2.77 -0.18 -2.66
CA TYR A 84 3.92 -0.30 -3.52
C TYR A 84 4.07 0.89 -4.49
N LEU A 85 2.94 1.45 -4.94
CA LEU A 85 2.90 2.64 -5.78
C LEU A 85 3.34 3.88 -4.99
N ALA A 86 2.89 4.02 -3.73
CA ALA A 86 3.34 5.08 -2.84
C ALA A 86 4.86 4.99 -2.58
N ALA A 87 5.38 3.78 -2.31
CA ALA A 87 6.81 3.54 -2.13
C ALA A 87 7.62 3.96 -3.36
N ALA A 88 7.14 3.63 -4.56
CA ALA A 88 7.75 4.03 -5.82
C ALA A 88 7.74 5.56 -6.00
N HIS A 89 6.61 6.21 -5.72
CA HIS A 89 6.43 7.64 -5.84
C HIS A 89 7.32 8.42 -4.86
N TYR A 90 7.39 8.00 -3.60
CA TYR A 90 8.28 8.60 -2.61
C TYR A 90 9.75 8.42 -2.99
N SER A 91 10.10 7.22 -3.47
CA SER A 91 11.48 6.94 -3.92
C SER A 91 11.89 7.81 -5.11
N GLU A 92 10.95 8.08 -6.02
CA GLU A 92 11.20 8.98 -7.15
C GLU A 92 11.40 10.41 -6.67
N GLY A 93 10.53 10.93 -5.80
CA GLY A 93 10.69 12.26 -5.22
C GLY A 93 12.02 12.45 -4.49
N ILE A 94 12.45 11.44 -3.74
CA ILE A 94 13.75 11.44 -3.06
C ILE A 94 14.89 11.51 -4.08
N LYS A 95 14.84 10.70 -5.13
CA LYS A 95 15.84 10.74 -6.19
C LYS A 95 15.88 12.11 -6.87
N GLN A 96 14.73 12.72 -7.15
CA GLN A 96 14.66 14.02 -7.81
C GLN A 96 15.25 15.15 -6.94
N ILE A 97 15.04 15.10 -5.63
CA ILE A 97 15.50 16.16 -4.72
C ILE A 97 16.95 15.91 -4.26
N PHE A 98 17.31 14.68 -3.93
CA PHE A 98 18.62 14.33 -3.34
C PHE A 98 19.59 13.62 -4.31
N GLY A 99 19.18 13.42 -5.56
CA GLY A 99 20.04 12.88 -6.64
C GLY A 99 20.23 11.37 -6.64
N LYS A 100 19.78 10.65 -5.60
CA LYS A 100 19.94 9.18 -5.49
C LYS A 100 18.64 8.54 -5.00
N TYR A 101 18.33 7.35 -5.49
CA TYR A 101 17.27 6.53 -4.94
C TYR A 101 17.56 6.10 -3.49
N PRO A 102 16.54 5.90 -2.66
CA PRO A 102 16.72 5.20 -1.41
C PRO A 102 17.21 3.76 -1.67
N THR A 103 17.97 3.21 -0.76
CA THR A 103 18.50 1.84 -0.85
C THR A 103 17.47 0.81 -0.35
N GLY A 104 16.43 1.26 0.34
CA GLY A 104 15.34 0.42 0.82
C GLY A 104 14.13 1.24 1.20
N PHE A 105 12.99 0.55 1.30
CA PHE A 105 11.72 1.08 1.76
C PHE A 105 11.12 0.11 2.77
N VAL A 106 10.67 0.60 3.90
CA VAL A 106 10.09 -0.22 4.98
C VAL A 106 8.73 0.34 5.38
N PHE A 107 7.75 -0.53 5.44
CA PHE A 107 6.47 -0.25 6.08
C PHE A 107 6.51 -0.70 7.52
N VAL A 108 6.28 0.21 8.44
CA VAL A 108 5.99 -0.10 9.85
C VAL A 108 4.48 -0.20 9.97
N VAL A 109 3.99 -1.42 10.12
CA VAL A 109 2.56 -1.74 10.10
C VAL A 109 2.09 -1.99 11.52
N VAL A 110 1.06 -1.27 11.94
CA VAL A 110 0.52 -1.32 13.30
C VAL A 110 -0.97 -1.66 13.25
N GLU A 111 -1.38 -2.64 14.05
CA GLU A 111 -2.79 -2.95 14.25
C GLU A 111 -3.48 -1.86 15.05
N LYS A 112 -4.62 -1.38 14.55
CA LYS A 112 -5.46 -0.41 15.27
C LYS A 112 -6.10 -1.01 16.51
N ASP A 113 -6.38 -2.32 16.47
CA ASP A 113 -7.01 -3.06 17.54
C ASP A 113 -5.96 -3.61 18.52
N GLU A 114 -6.36 -3.79 19.78
CA GLU A 114 -5.47 -4.42 20.76
C GLU A 114 -5.13 -5.88 20.33
N PRO A 115 -3.89 -6.33 20.51
CA PRO A 115 -2.80 -5.74 21.32
C PRO A 115 -1.90 -4.73 20.59
N HIS A 116 -2.30 -4.14 19.47
CA HIS A 116 -1.52 -3.20 18.66
C HIS A 116 -0.20 -3.81 18.18
N THR A 117 -0.29 -4.95 17.52
CA THR A 117 0.88 -5.65 16.97
C THR A 117 1.63 -4.75 15.99
N VAL A 118 2.94 -4.71 16.11
CA VAL A 118 3.83 -3.98 15.21
C VAL A 118 4.61 -4.97 14.35
N SER A 119 4.54 -4.80 13.05
CA SER A 119 5.25 -5.62 12.06
C SER A 119 5.98 -4.72 11.07
N LEU A 120 7.10 -5.18 10.55
CA LEU A 120 7.85 -4.46 9.53
C LEU A 120 7.87 -5.29 8.25
N TYR A 121 7.58 -4.63 7.14
CA TYR A 121 7.61 -5.23 5.81
C TYR A 121 8.36 -4.35 4.85
N TYR A 122 9.05 -4.95 3.90
CA TYR A 122 9.67 -4.26 2.80
C TYR A 122 9.20 -4.84 1.47
N PRO A 123 8.82 -3.99 0.51
CA PRO A 123 8.47 -4.45 -0.82
C PRO A 123 9.72 -4.92 -1.55
N PRO A 124 9.66 -6.01 -2.31
CA PRO A 124 10.76 -6.39 -3.18
C PRO A 124 11.00 -5.32 -4.25
N PRO A 125 12.25 -5.17 -4.75
CA PRO A 125 12.58 -4.17 -5.77
C PRO A 125 11.70 -4.25 -7.02
N GLU A 126 11.30 -5.44 -7.42
CA GLU A 126 10.44 -5.69 -8.58
C GLU A 126 9.05 -5.07 -8.42
N ASP A 127 8.51 -5.01 -7.20
CA ASP A 127 7.22 -4.39 -6.93
C ASP A 127 7.32 -2.87 -6.93
N ILE A 128 8.44 -2.32 -6.45
CA ILE A 128 8.72 -0.89 -6.59
C ILE A 128 8.85 -0.51 -8.08
N ASP A 129 9.48 -1.35 -8.90
CA ASP A 129 9.59 -1.14 -10.36
C ASP A 129 8.22 -1.22 -11.06
N ARG A 130 7.32 -2.12 -10.63
CA ARG A 130 5.93 -2.14 -11.08
C ARG A 130 5.21 -0.83 -10.71
N GLY A 131 5.42 -0.37 -9.47
CA GLY A 131 4.91 0.92 -9.00
C GLY A 131 5.39 2.10 -9.86
N ARG A 132 6.68 2.14 -10.22
CA ARG A 132 7.23 3.19 -11.12
C ARG A 132 6.55 3.19 -12.49
N LYS A 133 6.34 2.01 -13.09
CA LYS A 133 5.64 1.90 -14.38
C LYS A 133 4.20 2.41 -14.28
N GLN A 134 3.48 2.03 -13.26
CA GLN A 134 2.10 2.45 -13.04
C GLN A 134 2.01 3.96 -12.73
N MET A 135 2.91 4.47 -11.92
CA MET A 135 3.03 5.90 -11.65
C MET A 135 3.27 6.69 -12.94
N ARG A 136 4.19 6.23 -13.82
CA ARG A 136 4.46 6.88 -15.11
C ARG A 136 3.19 6.97 -15.96
N GLN A 137 2.46 5.87 -16.08
CA GLN A 137 1.19 5.82 -16.80
C GLN A 137 0.17 6.82 -16.22
N ALA A 138 0.07 6.91 -14.90
CA ALA A 138 -0.85 7.83 -14.23
C ALA A 138 -0.45 9.30 -14.48
N ILE A 139 0.84 9.64 -14.44
CA ILE A 139 1.32 11.00 -14.70
C ILE A 139 1.08 11.38 -16.17
N ASP A 140 1.33 10.48 -17.11
CA ASP A 140 1.10 10.73 -18.55
C ASP A 140 -0.39 10.94 -18.83
N LEU A 141 -1.26 10.12 -18.23
CA LEU A 141 -2.71 10.28 -18.34
C LEU A 141 -3.17 11.62 -17.73
N PHE A 142 -2.70 11.95 -16.54
CA PHE A 142 -3.01 13.23 -15.89
C PHE A 142 -2.58 14.41 -16.75
N ALA A 143 -1.37 14.39 -17.30
CA ALA A 143 -0.87 15.43 -18.18
C ALA A 143 -1.72 15.55 -19.46
N ALA A 144 -2.14 14.43 -20.05
CA ALA A 144 -3.02 14.43 -21.21
C ALA A 144 -4.39 15.04 -20.91
N CYS A 145 -4.98 14.66 -19.77
CA CYS A 145 -6.25 15.23 -19.31
C CYS A 145 -6.14 16.74 -19.04
N LEU A 146 -5.07 17.15 -18.39
CA LEU A 146 -4.80 18.57 -18.11
C LEU A 146 -4.66 19.38 -19.41
N LYS A 147 -3.91 18.87 -20.39
CA LYS A 147 -3.71 19.53 -21.69
C LYS A 147 -4.99 19.69 -22.48
N ARG A 148 -5.89 18.68 -22.43
CA ARG A 148 -7.16 18.70 -23.14
C ARG A 148 -8.27 19.39 -22.36
N ASN A 149 -8.06 19.59 -21.06
CA ASN A 149 -9.09 19.99 -20.10
C ASN A 149 -10.31 19.04 -20.10
N GLU A 150 -10.03 17.74 -20.26
CA GLU A 150 -11.03 16.67 -20.32
C GLU A 150 -10.71 15.62 -19.26
N TRP A 151 -11.69 15.34 -18.42
CA TRP A 151 -11.54 14.43 -17.28
C TRP A 151 -12.59 13.31 -17.38
N PRO A 152 -12.34 12.27 -18.18
CA PRO A 152 -13.29 11.21 -18.38
C PRO A 152 -13.58 10.42 -17.10
N GLY A 153 -14.86 10.13 -16.88
CA GLY A 153 -15.28 9.18 -15.85
C GLY A 153 -15.08 7.73 -16.30
N TYR A 154 -15.47 6.79 -15.45
CA TYR A 154 -15.37 5.37 -15.79
C TYR A 154 -16.32 4.95 -16.90
N ALA A 155 -17.54 5.52 -16.95
CA ALA A 155 -18.54 5.24 -17.97
C ALA A 155 -19.53 6.39 -18.10
N ASP A 156 -19.85 6.77 -19.37
CA ASP A 156 -20.86 7.78 -19.68
C ASP A 156 -22.27 7.17 -19.87
N ARG A 157 -22.38 5.86 -19.85
CA ARG A 157 -23.63 5.08 -20.00
C ARG A 157 -23.63 3.91 -19.03
N PRO A 158 -24.81 3.33 -18.73
CA PRO A 158 -24.88 2.09 -17.98
C PRO A 158 -24.00 1.02 -18.61
N MET A 159 -23.17 0.42 -17.81
CA MET A 159 -22.22 -0.62 -18.18
C MET A 159 -22.47 -1.87 -17.36
N GLU A 160 -22.43 -3.03 -17.98
CA GLU A 160 -22.54 -4.29 -17.27
C GLU A 160 -21.29 -4.49 -16.37
N VAL A 161 -21.51 -4.72 -15.08
CA VAL A 161 -20.46 -5.03 -14.11
C VAL A 161 -20.81 -6.36 -13.46
N GLY A 162 -20.06 -7.40 -13.79
CA GLY A 162 -20.23 -8.73 -13.22
C GLY A 162 -19.41 -8.93 -11.95
N LEU A 163 -19.73 -10.00 -11.21
CA LEU A 163 -18.90 -10.45 -10.09
C LEU A 163 -17.48 -10.80 -10.55
N PRO A 164 -16.46 -10.54 -9.73
CA PRO A 164 -15.10 -11.03 -9.99
C PRO A 164 -15.08 -12.56 -10.16
N ILE A 165 -14.12 -13.09 -10.94
CA ILE A 165 -14.02 -14.52 -11.23
C ILE A 165 -14.01 -15.37 -9.97
N TYR A 166 -13.22 -15.01 -8.95
CA TYR A 166 -13.14 -15.75 -7.69
C TYR A 166 -14.47 -15.78 -6.92
N ALA A 167 -15.29 -14.75 -7.06
CA ALA A 167 -16.61 -14.71 -6.42
C ALA A 167 -17.62 -15.57 -7.18
N ARG A 168 -17.56 -15.58 -8.53
CA ARG A 168 -18.36 -16.49 -9.36
C ARG A 168 -18.04 -17.94 -9.04
N MET A 169 -16.75 -18.32 -9.07
CA MET A 169 -16.30 -19.69 -8.76
C MET A 169 -16.81 -20.14 -7.39
N ARG A 170 -16.70 -19.29 -6.37
CA ARG A 170 -17.19 -19.63 -5.03
C ARG A 170 -18.70 -19.90 -5.00
N VAL A 171 -19.49 -19.16 -5.77
CA VAL A 171 -20.95 -19.35 -5.86
C VAL A 171 -21.28 -20.59 -6.67
N ASP A 172 -20.59 -20.79 -7.80
CA ASP A 172 -20.81 -21.90 -8.72
C ASP A 172 -20.36 -23.25 -8.11
N GLU A 173 -19.34 -23.22 -7.22
CA GLU A 173 -18.88 -24.40 -6.48
C GLU A 173 -19.74 -24.72 -5.26
N SER A 174 -20.57 -23.77 -4.79
CA SER A 174 -21.48 -24.01 -3.68
C SER A 174 -22.68 -24.83 -4.15
N THR A 175 -22.86 -26.01 -3.58
CA THR A 175 -24.04 -26.83 -3.87
C THR A 175 -25.20 -26.44 -2.94
N GLU A 176 -26.44 -26.67 -3.38
CA GLU A 176 -27.64 -26.48 -2.55
C GLU A 176 -27.53 -27.29 -1.25
N THR A 177 -26.90 -28.46 -1.34
CA THR A 177 -26.61 -29.33 -0.20
C THR A 177 -25.70 -28.67 0.84
N ASP A 178 -24.67 -27.92 0.38
CA ASP A 178 -23.75 -27.22 1.28
C ASP A 178 -24.45 -26.07 2.03
N LEU A 179 -25.33 -25.35 1.37
CA LEU A 179 -26.12 -24.29 1.98
C LEU A 179 -27.14 -24.86 2.96
N THR A 180 -27.81 -25.94 2.61
CA THR A 180 -28.77 -26.65 3.48
C THR A 180 -28.09 -27.19 4.72
N ARG A 181 -26.91 -27.80 4.57
CA ARG A 181 -26.11 -28.32 5.67
C ARG A 181 -25.59 -27.20 6.59
N ALA A 182 -25.21 -26.06 6.03
CA ALA A 182 -24.76 -24.90 6.81
C ALA A 182 -25.87 -24.22 7.62
N ILE A 183 -27.12 -24.27 7.14
CA ILE A 183 -28.26 -23.65 7.78
C ILE A 183 -28.98 -24.61 8.76
N TRP A 184 -29.13 -25.87 8.38
CA TRP A 184 -29.98 -26.84 9.08
C TRP A 184 -29.23 -27.97 9.77
N GLY A 185 -27.90 -28.06 9.62
CA GLY A 185 -27.07 -29.18 10.10
C GLY A 185 -27.11 -30.39 9.18
N GLU A 186 -26.41 -31.45 9.59
CA GLU A 186 -26.47 -32.76 8.89
C GLU A 186 -27.87 -33.35 9.03
N PRO A 187 -28.44 -33.92 7.96
CA PRO A 187 -29.69 -34.69 8.08
C PRO A 187 -29.47 -35.87 9.06
N GLU A 188 -30.37 -36.00 10.03
CA GLU A 188 -30.36 -37.16 10.91
C GLU A 188 -30.48 -38.44 10.07
N GLU A 189 -29.47 -39.33 10.15
CA GLU A 189 -29.57 -40.67 9.56
C GLU A 189 -30.74 -41.36 10.25
N GLU A 190 -31.86 -41.54 9.56
CA GLU A 190 -32.91 -42.46 10.01
C GLU A 190 -32.30 -43.83 10.19
N ALA A 191 -32.12 -44.19 11.47
CA ALA A 191 -31.67 -45.54 11.83
C ALA A 191 -32.76 -46.57 11.41
N ALA A 192 -32.46 -47.34 10.37
CA ALA A 192 -33.26 -48.47 9.91
C ALA A 192 -32.99 -49.72 10.75
#